data_10c002368f94d2548b6fb0777fe0067d
#
_entry.id   10c002368f94d2548b6fb0777fe0067d
#
_cell.length_a   1.000
_cell.length_b   1.000
_cell.length_c   1.000
_cell.angle_alpha   90.00
_cell.angle_beta   90.00
_cell.angle_gamma   90.00
#
_symmetry.space_group_name_H-M   'P 1'
#
loop_
_entity.id
_entity.type
_entity.pdbx_description
1 polymer ?
#
loop_
_entity_poly.entity_id
_entity_poly.type
_entity_poly.pdbx_seq_one_letter_code
_entity_poly.pdbx_strand_id
1 'polypeptide(L)'
;MNAGAYKTIEAKGLDFISDVELRDLVFRIYEGNLNWLQQMEGIVINHTENFRQNYASKYFAEWNSVEIDNGNYVEGKTSLRDYELFLGDEGAAYRYFLSATKGEVEVLLDISEGFLDDNRQGIELIKNILSDTKDD
;
A
#
# COMPACT_ATOMS: atom_id res chain seq x y z
N MET A 1 -0.31 1.46 12.44
CA MET A 1 -1.76 1.65 12.62
C MET A 1 -2.22 0.88 13.85
N ASN A 2 -3.10 1.44 14.69
CA ASN A 2 -3.51 0.78 15.95
C ASN A 2 -4.67 -0.21 15.69
N ALA A 3 -4.36 -1.38 15.12
CA ALA A 3 -5.32 -2.45 14.89
C ALA A 3 -5.99 -2.96 16.20
N GLY A 4 -5.39 -2.69 17.36
CA GLY A 4 -5.94 -3.09 18.65
C GLY A 4 -7.21 -2.33 19.02
N ALA A 5 -7.31 -1.05 18.67
CA ALA A 5 -8.53 -0.27 18.92
C ALA A 5 -9.69 -0.79 18.08
N TYR A 6 -9.45 -1.07 16.79
CA TYR A 6 -10.48 -1.64 15.93
C TYR A 6 -10.95 -3.02 16.40
N LYS A 7 -10.03 -3.91 16.76
CA LYS A 7 -10.40 -5.24 17.30
C LYS A 7 -11.26 -5.15 18.56
N THR A 8 -11.03 -4.13 19.39
CA THR A 8 -11.89 -3.88 20.55
C THR A 8 -13.29 -3.42 20.15
N ILE A 9 -13.37 -2.59 19.12
CA ILE A 9 -14.62 -2.11 18.53
C ILE A 9 -15.38 -3.27 17.89
N GLU A 10 -14.70 -4.07 17.06
CA GLU A 10 -15.24 -5.25 16.40
C GLU A 10 -15.81 -6.27 17.42
N ALA A 11 -15.07 -6.55 18.50
CA ALA A 11 -15.51 -7.48 19.55
C ALA A 11 -16.76 -7.00 20.31
N LYS A 12 -17.04 -5.69 20.34
CA LYS A 12 -18.24 -5.11 20.93
C LYS A 12 -19.41 -4.99 19.96
N GLY A 13 -19.16 -5.21 18.67
CA GLY A 13 -20.05 -4.89 17.57
C GLY A 13 -20.01 -3.39 17.25
N LEU A 14 -20.21 -3.06 15.96
CA LEU A 14 -20.23 -1.65 15.53
C LEU A 14 -21.51 -0.91 15.93
N ASP A 15 -22.49 -1.61 16.48
CA ASP A 15 -23.83 -1.08 16.84
C ASP A 15 -23.79 -0.02 17.93
N PHE A 16 -22.70 0.08 18.70
CA PHE A 16 -22.54 1.17 19.66
C PHE A 16 -22.24 2.53 19.00
N ILE A 17 -21.83 2.54 17.72
CA ILE A 17 -21.71 3.76 16.94
C ILE A 17 -23.11 4.09 16.44
N SER A 18 -23.77 5.06 17.10
CA SER A 18 -25.15 5.46 16.78
C SER A 18 -25.25 6.17 15.43
N ASP A 19 -24.22 6.86 15.01
CA ASP A 19 -24.15 7.52 13.72
C ASP A 19 -23.88 6.48 12.62
N VAL A 20 -24.85 6.35 11.69
CA VAL A 20 -24.83 5.33 10.64
C VAL A 20 -23.73 5.61 9.62
N GLU A 21 -23.50 6.88 9.26
CA GLU A 21 -22.48 7.26 8.28
C GLU A 21 -21.08 6.96 8.82
N LEU A 22 -20.82 7.30 10.07
CA LEU A 22 -19.55 6.98 10.73
C LEU A 22 -19.33 5.48 10.87
N ARG A 23 -20.38 4.73 11.22
CA ARG A 23 -20.31 3.26 11.33
C ARG A 23 -19.95 2.61 10.00
N ASP A 24 -20.63 2.99 8.91
CA ASP A 24 -20.39 2.45 7.58
C ASP A 24 -18.99 2.83 7.06
N LEU A 25 -18.54 4.02 7.38
CA LEU A 25 -17.19 4.48 7.04
C LEU A 25 -16.12 3.69 7.80
N VAL A 26 -16.28 3.45 9.10
CA VAL A 26 -15.38 2.63 9.91
C VAL A 26 -15.29 1.21 9.36
N PHE A 27 -16.43 0.61 9.01
CA PHE A 27 -16.48 -0.71 8.38
C PHE A 27 -15.70 -0.73 7.06
N ARG A 28 -15.95 0.24 6.17
CA ARG A 28 -15.26 0.34 4.87
C ARG A 28 -13.75 0.52 5.03
N ILE A 29 -13.30 1.34 5.98
CA ILE A 29 -11.88 1.56 6.26
C ILE A 29 -11.20 0.26 6.70
N TYR A 30 -11.75 -0.48 7.63
CA TYR A 30 -11.08 -1.60 8.27
C TYR A 30 -11.32 -2.93 7.57
N GLU A 31 -12.55 -3.21 7.13
CA GLU A 31 -12.89 -4.47 6.47
C GLU A 31 -12.66 -4.43 4.94
N GLY A 32 -12.76 -3.24 4.35
CA GLY A 32 -12.51 -3.05 2.92
C GLY A 32 -11.07 -2.63 2.64
N ASN A 33 -10.81 -1.34 2.79
CA ASN A 33 -9.59 -0.71 2.30
C ASN A 33 -8.32 -1.25 2.97
N LEU A 34 -8.33 -1.47 4.28
CA LEU A 34 -7.15 -1.98 4.99
C LEU A 34 -6.79 -3.40 4.56
N ASN A 35 -7.79 -4.28 4.40
CA ASN A 35 -7.56 -5.64 3.92
C ASN A 35 -7.00 -5.65 2.50
N TRP A 36 -7.55 -4.82 1.62
CA TRP A 36 -7.02 -4.66 0.26
C TRP A 36 -5.59 -4.13 0.24
N LEU A 37 -5.30 -3.11 1.04
CA LEU A 37 -3.96 -2.55 1.16
C LEU A 37 -2.94 -3.62 1.58
N GLN A 38 -3.26 -4.41 2.61
CA GLN A 38 -2.39 -5.49 3.10
C GLN A 38 -2.17 -6.58 2.04
N GLN A 39 -3.20 -6.94 1.27
CA GLN A 39 -3.06 -7.90 0.18
C GLN A 39 -2.14 -7.37 -0.93
N MET A 40 -2.32 -6.14 -1.33
CA MET A 40 -1.50 -5.51 -2.38
C MET A 40 -0.06 -5.31 -1.92
N GLU A 41 0.19 -4.91 -0.67
CA GLU A 41 1.54 -4.88 -0.09
C GLU A 41 2.20 -6.26 -0.18
N GLY A 42 1.48 -7.33 0.15
CA GLY A 42 1.98 -8.70 0.06
C GLY A 42 2.37 -9.09 -1.37
N ILE A 43 1.58 -8.71 -2.36
CA ILE A 43 1.88 -8.95 -3.78
C ILE A 43 3.15 -8.20 -4.19
N VAL A 44 3.25 -6.91 -3.88
CA VAL A 44 4.43 -6.08 -4.22
C VAL A 44 5.70 -6.60 -3.55
N ILE A 45 5.63 -7.00 -2.28
CA ILE A 45 6.76 -7.61 -1.56
C ILE A 45 7.20 -8.90 -2.25
N ASN A 46 6.27 -9.79 -2.57
CA ASN A 46 6.57 -11.05 -3.23
C ASN A 46 7.20 -10.83 -4.62
N HIS A 47 6.73 -9.83 -5.37
CA HIS A 47 7.32 -9.48 -6.66
C HIS A 47 8.72 -8.88 -6.52
N THR A 48 8.97 -8.07 -5.51
CA THR A 48 10.29 -7.53 -5.21
C THR A 48 11.29 -8.65 -4.88
N GLU A 49 10.89 -9.62 -4.06
CA GLU A 49 11.74 -10.77 -3.73
C GLU A 49 11.98 -11.67 -4.96
N ASN A 50 10.96 -11.92 -5.77
CA ASN A 50 11.09 -12.65 -7.03
C ASN A 50 12.07 -11.96 -7.98
N PHE A 51 11.98 -10.63 -8.12
CA PHE A 51 12.92 -9.84 -8.88
C PHE A 51 14.36 -10.03 -8.39
N ARG A 52 14.60 -9.86 -7.09
CA ARG A 52 15.95 -10.02 -6.51
C ARG A 52 16.52 -11.38 -6.79
N GLN A 53 15.75 -12.44 -6.62
CA GLN A 53 16.21 -13.82 -6.76
C GLN A 53 16.46 -14.22 -8.21
N ASN A 54 15.59 -13.81 -9.13
CA ASN A 54 15.57 -14.39 -10.47
C ASN A 54 16.11 -13.45 -11.56
N TYR A 55 16.12 -12.14 -11.33
CA TYR A 55 16.44 -11.17 -12.37
C TYR A 55 17.57 -10.19 -12.03
N ALA A 56 17.71 -9.80 -10.77
CA ALA A 56 18.64 -8.73 -10.42
C ALA A 56 20.08 -9.07 -10.85
N SER A 57 20.60 -10.25 -10.50
CA SER A 57 21.96 -10.67 -10.84
C SER A 57 22.16 -10.95 -12.32
N LYS A 58 21.10 -11.28 -13.05
CA LYS A 58 21.16 -11.59 -14.49
C LYS A 58 21.29 -10.33 -15.33
N TYR A 59 20.49 -9.30 -15.02
CA TYR A 59 20.36 -8.13 -15.88
C TYR A 59 21.12 -6.90 -15.38
N PHE A 60 21.48 -6.87 -14.10
CA PHE A 60 22.12 -5.69 -13.50
C PHE A 60 23.55 -6.00 -13.04
N ALA A 61 24.48 -5.14 -13.39
CA ALA A 61 25.86 -5.18 -12.89
C ALA A 61 25.94 -4.61 -11.48
N GLU A 62 25.14 -3.58 -11.22
CA GLU A 62 25.00 -2.96 -9.90
C GLU A 62 23.50 -2.80 -9.62
N TRP A 63 23.11 -3.32 -8.47
CA TRP A 63 21.78 -3.11 -7.91
C TRP A 63 21.96 -2.60 -6.49
N ASN A 64 21.86 -1.31 -6.31
CA ASN A 64 21.80 -0.72 -4.98
C ASN A 64 20.33 -0.61 -4.59
N SER A 65 19.93 -1.42 -3.62
CA SER A 65 18.67 -1.21 -2.93
C SER A 65 18.61 0.21 -2.40
N VAL A 66 17.46 0.83 -2.49
CA VAL A 66 17.21 2.14 -1.87
C VAL A 66 17.55 2.02 -0.39
N GLU A 67 18.62 2.66 0.06
CA GLU A 67 18.90 2.81 1.48
C GLU A 67 18.00 3.93 2.02
N ILE A 68 17.30 3.63 3.12
CA ILE A 68 16.60 4.65 3.89
C ILE A 68 17.57 5.16 4.93
N ASP A 69 18.21 6.31 4.64
CA ASP A 69 19.00 7.02 5.62
C ASP A 69 18.15 8.14 6.25
N ASN A 70 17.93 8.05 7.57
CA ASN A 70 17.16 9.02 8.36
C ASN A 70 15.74 9.33 7.79
N GLY A 71 15.07 8.35 7.18
CA GLY A 71 13.76 8.51 6.59
C GLY A 71 13.73 9.13 5.19
N ASN A 72 14.89 9.40 4.59
CA ASN A 72 15.02 9.85 3.22
C ASN A 72 15.43 8.71 2.30
N TYR A 73 14.81 8.65 1.12
CA TYR A 73 15.23 7.73 0.07
C TYR A 73 16.53 8.23 -0.56
N VAL A 74 17.57 7.40 -0.53
CA VAL A 74 18.80 7.65 -1.28
C VAL A 74 18.68 6.94 -2.61
N GLU A 75 18.81 7.67 -3.71
CA GLU A 75 18.78 7.13 -5.06
C GLU A 75 19.91 6.11 -5.26
N GLY A 76 19.58 4.84 -5.40
CA GLY A 76 20.54 3.80 -5.75
C GLY A 76 20.96 3.91 -7.22
N LYS A 77 22.23 3.67 -7.49
CA LYS A 77 22.72 3.54 -8.87
C LYS A 77 22.42 2.15 -9.39
N THR A 78 21.67 2.08 -10.48
CA THR A 78 21.38 0.82 -11.18
C THR A 78 21.99 0.89 -12.55
N SER A 79 22.82 -0.09 -12.92
CA SER A 79 23.34 -0.21 -14.29
C SER A 79 23.01 -1.57 -14.87
N LEU A 80 22.52 -1.59 -16.11
CA LEU A 80 22.33 -2.82 -16.86
C LEU A 80 23.69 -3.45 -17.20
N ARG A 81 23.79 -4.77 -17.02
CA ARG A 81 25.00 -5.54 -17.38
C ARG A 81 25.12 -5.67 -18.88
N ASP A 82 24.02 -5.95 -19.54
CA ASP A 82 23.94 -6.14 -20.98
C ASP A 82 22.57 -5.64 -21.48
N TYR A 83 22.61 -4.55 -22.24
CA TYR A 83 21.40 -3.92 -22.74
C TYR A 83 20.76 -4.74 -23.89
N GLU A 84 21.57 -5.39 -24.73
CA GLU A 84 21.05 -6.21 -25.82
C GLU A 84 20.38 -7.48 -25.28
N LEU A 85 20.97 -8.11 -24.27
CA LEU A 85 20.35 -9.21 -23.55
C LEU A 85 19.00 -8.80 -22.95
N PHE A 86 18.93 -7.62 -22.36
CA PHE A 86 17.69 -7.09 -21.78
C PHE A 86 16.61 -6.81 -22.86
N LEU A 87 17.00 -6.31 -24.04
CA LEU A 87 16.07 -6.04 -25.14
C LEU A 87 15.70 -7.29 -25.94
N GLY A 88 16.55 -8.32 -25.94
CA GLY A 88 16.33 -9.56 -26.65
C GLY A 88 15.21 -10.44 -26.07
N ASP A 89 15.02 -11.61 -26.68
CA ASP A 89 13.99 -12.57 -26.26
C ASP A 89 14.17 -13.05 -24.83
N GLU A 90 15.40 -13.20 -24.37
CA GLU A 90 15.70 -13.58 -22.99
C GLU A 90 15.23 -12.54 -21.96
N GLY A 91 15.19 -11.26 -22.33
CA GLY A 91 14.68 -10.19 -21.49
C GLY A 91 13.15 -10.04 -21.51
N ALA A 92 12.45 -10.73 -22.42
CA ALA A 92 11.01 -10.56 -22.60
C ALA A 92 10.22 -10.87 -21.33
N ALA A 93 10.53 -11.96 -20.64
CA ALA A 93 9.87 -12.33 -19.40
C ALA A 93 10.07 -11.27 -18.30
N TYR A 94 11.25 -10.68 -18.24
CA TYR A 94 11.55 -9.62 -17.27
C TYR A 94 10.83 -8.31 -17.61
N ARG A 95 10.77 -7.92 -18.87
CA ARG A 95 10.01 -6.73 -19.31
C ARG A 95 8.52 -6.89 -19.02
N TYR A 96 7.96 -8.09 -19.24
CA TYR A 96 6.59 -8.40 -18.85
C TYR A 96 6.39 -8.26 -17.34
N PHE A 97 7.29 -8.84 -16.56
CA PHE A 97 7.28 -8.72 -15.08
C PHE A 97 7.31 -7.25 -14.63
N LEU A 98 8.18 -6.42 -15.21
CA LEU A 98 8.22 -4.98 -14.88
C LEU A 98 6.90 -4.28 -15.19
N SER A 99 6.27 -4.59 -16.31
CA SER A 99 4.99 -4.02 -16.72
C SER A 99 3.87 -4.42 -15.75
N ALA A 100 3.84 -5.69 -15.35
CA ALA A 100 2.87 -6.18 -14.37
C ALA A 100 3.05 -5.52 -13.00
N THR A 101 4.28 -5.48 -12.50
CA THR A 101 4.62 -4.85 -11.21
C THR A 101 4.28 -3.36 -11.21
N LYS A 102 4.51 -2.66 -12.33
CA LYS A 102 4.11 -1.26 -12.45
C LYS A 102 2.59 -1.09 -12.25
N GLY A 103 1.78 -1.91 -12.93
CA GLY A 103 0.33 -1.86 -12.78
C GLY A 103 -0.14 -2.15 -11.35
N GLU A 104 0.50 -3.09 -10.67
CA GLU A 104 0.18 -3.42 -9.27
C GLU A 104 0.54 -2.28 -8.31
N VAL A 105 1.66 -1.60 -8.53
CA VAL A 105 2.04 -0.42 -7.74
C VAL A 105 1.07 0.74 -7.99
N GLU A 106 0.61 0.95 -9.22
CA GLU A 106 -0.41 1.95 -9.52
C GLU A 106 -1.72 1.65 -8.77
N VAL A 107 -2.18 0.40 -8.78
CA VAL A 107 -3.37 -0.02 -7.99
C VAL A 107 -3.15 0.17 -6.49
N LEU A 108 -1.97 -0.14 -5.96
CA LEU A 108 -1.63 0.08 -4.56
C LEU A 108 -1.70 1.56 -4.18
N LEU A 109 -1.23 2.45 -5.05
CA LEU A 109 -1.30 3.89 -4.84
C LEU A 109 -2.75 4.38 -4.80
N ASP A 110 -3.59 3.97 -5.76
CA ASP A 110 -5.01 4.33 -5.82
C ASP A 110 -5.76 3.89 -4.55
N ILE A 111 -5.52 2.65 -4.10
CA ILE A 111 -6.11 2.13 -2.85
C ILE A 111 -5.63 2.95 -1.64
N SER A 112 -4.35 3.30 -1.60
CA SER A 112 -3.77 4.09 -0.51
C SER A 112 -4.35 5.49 -0.44
N GLU A 113 -4.57 6.14 -1.58
CA GLU A 113 -5.22 7.45 -1.67
C GLU A 113 -6.67 7.38 -1.18
N GLY A 114 -7.45 6.39 -1.66
CA GLY A 114 -8.82 6.17 -1.19
C GLY A 114 -8.90 5.91 0.32
N PHE A 115 -7.96 5.12 0.85
CA PHE A 115 -7.85 4.89 2.29
C PHE A 115 -7.56 6.17 3.08
N LEU A 116 -6.69 7.04 2.57
CA LEU A 116 -6.39 8.33 3.20
C LEU A 116 -7.60 9.26 3.19
N ASP A 117 -8.36 9.29 2.11
CA ASP A 117 -9.54 10.15 1.98
C ASP A 117 -10.67 9.67 2.90
N ASP A 118 -10.93 8.38 2.99
CA ASP A 118 -11.88 7.81 3.94
C ASP A 118 -11.49 8.12 5.40
N ASN A 119 -10.20 8.05 5.74
CA ASN A 119 -9.74 8.43 7.08
C ASN A 119 -9.93 9.92 7.37
N ARG A 120 -9.69 10.81 6.41
CA ARG A 120 -9.95 12.25 6.56
C ARG A 120 -11.44 12.52 6.78
N GLN A 121 -12.30 11.87 5.98
CA GLN A 121 -13.74 11.98 6.17
C GLN A 121 -14.17 11.52 7.56
N GLY A 122 -13.64 10.38 8.05
CA GLY A 122 -13.93 9.89 9.39
C GLY A 122 -13.53 10.84 10.50
N ILE A 123 -12.38 11.49 10.37
CA ILE A 123 -11.92 12.50 11.32
C ILE A 123 -12.87 13.69 11.35
N GLU A 124 -13.34 14.17 10.21
CA GLU A 124 -14.28 15.30 10.14
C GLU A 124 -15.66 14.94 10.72
N LEU A 125 -16.18 13.74 10.42
CA LEU A 125 -17.43 13.26 11.02
C LEU A 125 -17.34 13.20 12.57
N ILE A 126 -16.26 12.65 13.10
CA ILE A 126 -16.03 12.59 14.55
C ILE A 126 -15.98 13.99 15.16
N LYS A 127 -15.30 14.94 14.53
CA LYS A 127 -15.24 16.33 15.02
C LYS A 127 -16.63 16.96 15.07
N ASN A 128 -17.45 16.77 14.03
CA ASN A 128 -18.81 17.31 13.98
C ASN A 128 -19.68 16.73 15.10
N ILE A 129 -19.69 15.39 15.26
CA ILE A 129 -20.42 14.72 16.34
C ILE A 129 -20.01 15.23 17.72
N LEU A 130 -18.70 15.43 17.94
CA LEU A 130 -18.19 15.93 19.22
C LEU A 130 -18.48 17.42 19.46
N SER A 131 -18.67 18.23 18.40
CA SER A 131 -19.08 19.63 18.54
C SER A 131 -20.55 19.74 18.93
N ASP A 132 -21.42 18.97 18.27
CA ASP A 132 -22.85 18.97 18.51
C ASP A 132 -23.23 18.50 19.93
N THR A 133 -22.43 17.57 20.50
CA THR A 133 -22.63 17.09 21.89
C THR A 133 -22.16 18.07 22.97
N LYS A 134 -21.49 19.17 22.62
CA LYS A 134 -21.06 20.19 23.61
C LYS A 134 -22.05 21.35 23.78
N ASP A 135 -23.00 21.47 22.85
CA ASP A 135 -23.99 22.55 22.83
C ASP A 135 -25.32 22.12 23.49
N ASP A 136 -25.42 20.87 23.95
CA ASP A 136 -26.50 20.31 24.74
C ASP A 136 -26.10 20.24 26.24
#